data_1f85c4d7f3743e2181957c0df2bdc62e
#
_entry.id   1f85c4d7f3743e2181957c0df2bdc62e
#
_cell.length_a   1.000
_cell.length_b   1.000
_cell.length_c   1.000
_cell.angle_alpha   90.00
_cell.angle_beta   90.00
_cell.angle_gamma   90.00
#
_symmetry.space_group_name_H-M   'P 1'
#
loop_
_entity.id
_entity.type
_entity.pdbx_description
1 polymer ?
#
loop_
_entity_poly.entity_id
_entity_poly.type
_entity_poly.pdbx_seq_one_letter_code
_entity_poly.pdbx_strand_id
1 'polypeptide(L)'
;MSNIAALLHTTFGFWWTGFYIVRGDELVLGPFQGPVACSRIPFGRGVCGTSWQRKESIVVPDVEKFPGHIACSSQSRSEIVVPIFRGEEVIAVLDIDSRELNAFDDIDRESLEKIAKKVR
;
A
#
# COMPACT_ATOMS: atom_id res chain seq x y z
N MET A 1 5.76 -9.73 -7.96
CA MET A 1 5.33 -8.37 -7.57
C MET A 1 5.17 -7.41 -8.75
N SER A 2 6.16 -7.34 -9.64
CA SER A 2 6.12 -6.40 -10.77
C SER A 2 4.90 -6.60 -11.66
N ASN A 3 4.57 -7.83 -12.01
CA ASN A 3 3.43 -8.13 -12.87
C ASN A 3 2.11 -7.77 -12.21
N ILE A 4 1.99 -7.99 -10.89
CA ILE A 4 0.78 -7.64 -10.16
C ILE A 4 0.61 -6.13 -10.07
N ALA A 5 1.69 -5.39 -9.79
CA ALA A 5 1.65 -3.93 -9.77
C ALA A 5 1.23 -3.36 -11.13
N ALA A 6 1.81 -3.86 -12.22
CA ALA A 6 1.48 -3.43 -13.56
C ALA A 6 0.03 -3.77 -13.94
N LEU A 7 -0.42 -4.99 -13.62
CA LEU A 7 -1.77 -5.43 -13.91
C LEU A 7 -2.82 -4.59 -13.18
N LEU A 8 -2.64 -4.36 -11.89
CA LEU A 8 -3.57 -3.57 -11.10
C LEU A 8 -3.60 -2.11 -11.57
N HIS A 9 -2.44 -1.53 -11.83
CA HIS A 9 -2.35 -0.16 -12.30
C HIS A 9 -3.02 0.03 -13.66
N THR A 10 -2.74 -0.87 -14.60
CA THR A 10 -3.30 -0.80 -15.96
C THR A 10 -4.80 -1.09 -15.97
N THR A 11 -5.24 -2.11 -15.24
CA THR A 11 -6.65 -2.55 -15.24
C THR A 11 -7.57 -1.54 -14.57
N PHE A 12 -7.16 -0.96 -13.45
CA PHE A 12 -8.02 -0.10 -12.63
C PHE A 12 -7.69 1.38 -12.73
N GLY A 13 -6.60 1.76 -13.39
CA GLY A 13 -6.24 3.16 -13.59
C GLY A 13 -5.88 3.91 -12.31
N PHE A 14 -5.34 3.22 -11.31
CA PHE A 14 -4.94 3.86 -10.06
C PHE A 14 -3.78 4.84 -10.28
N TRP A 15 -3.70 5.87 -9.43
CA TRP A 15 -2.63 6.85 -9.47
C TRP A 15 -1.27 6.22 -9.21
N TRP A 16 -1.20 5.35 -8.21
CA TRP A 16 0.03 4.65 -7.83
C TRP A 16 -0.31 3.26 -7.31
N THR A 17 0.44 2.26 -7.73
CA THR A 17 0.28 0.88 -7.27
C THR A 17 1.66 0.27 -7.10
N GLY A 18 1.97 -0.21 -5.92
CA GLY A 18 3.29 -0.79 -5.69
C GLY A 18 3.42 -1.53 -4.39
N PHE A 19 4.62 -2.04 -4.18
CA PHE A 19 4.98 -2.85 -3.03
C PHE A 19 6.09 -2.17 -2.25
N TYR A 20 6.00 -2.23 -0.93
CA TYR A 20 7.10 -1.93 -0.03
C TYR A 20 7.50 -3.20 0.67
N ILE A 21 8.81 -3.46 0.75
CA ILE A 21 9.36 -4.72 1.24
C ILE A 21 10.03 -4.47 2.59
N VAL A 22 9.74 -5.33 3.57
CA VAL A 22 10.33 -5.23 4.91
C VAL A 22 11.84 -5.56 4.82
N ARG A 23 12.66 -4.62 5.29
CA ARG A 23 14.12 -4.77 5.40
C ARG A 23 14.55 -4.22 6.76
N GLY A 24 14.77 -5.13 7.73
CA GLY A 24 15.08 -4.71 9.10
C GLY A 24 13.90 -3.98 9.74
N ASP A 25 14.11 -2.73 10.12
CA ASP A 25 13.10 -1.88 10.78
C ASP A 25 12.44 -0.87 9.83
N GLU A 26 12.61 -1.06 8.51
CA GLU A 26 12.07 -0.16 7.49
C GLU A 26 11.34 -0.92 6.39
N LEU A 27 10.41 -0.24 5.73
CA LEU A 27 9.88 -0.64 4.43
C LEU A 27 10.72 0.03 3.35
N VAL A 28 11.15 -0.74 2.37
CA VAL A 28 11.94 -0.26 1.23
C VAL A 28 11.10 -0.40 -0.04
N LEU A 29 11.07 0.64 -0.86
CA LEU A 29 10.32 0.64 -2.11
C LEU A 29 10.75 -0.53 -3.00
N GLY A 30 9.76 -1.35 -3.37
CA GLY A 30 9.92 -2.44 -4.32
C GLY A 30 9.29 -2.09 -5.67
N PRO A 31 8.82 -3.07 -6.44
CA PRO A 31 8.20 -2.82 -7.74
C PRO A 31 6.94 -1.96 -7.62
N PHE A 32 6.82 -0.95 -8.49
CA PHE A 32 5.67 -0.06 -8.51
C PHE A 32 5.39 0.49 -9.90
N GLN A 33 4.18 1.04 -10.06
CA GLN A 33 3.75 1.79 -11.23
C GLN A 33 3.16 3.11 -10.76
N GLY A 34 3.62 4.21 -11.33
CA GLY A 34 3.18 5.55 -10.98
C GLY A 34 4.34 6.52 -10.79
N PRO A 35 4.04 7.72 -10.26
CA PRO A 35 5.07 8.73 -10.01
C PRO A 35 6.07 8.30 -8.94
N VAL A 36 7.15 9.06 -8.83
CA VAL A 36 8.18 8.84 -7.81
C VAL A 36 7.58 8.82 -6.41
N ALA A 37 8.00 7.87 -5.59
CA ALA A 37 7.49 7.66 -4.24
C ALA A 37 8.62 7.70 -3.21
N CYS A 38 8.25 7.70 -1.92
CA CYS A 38 9.23 7.58 -0.84
C CYS A 38 9.98 6.25 -0.99
N SER A 39 11.31 6.29 -0.84
CA SER A 39 12.10 5.07 -0.99
C SER A 39 12.18 4.24 0.29
N ARG A 40 12.00 4.86 1.46
CA ARG A 40 12.05 4.18 2.76
C ARG A 40 10.99 4.72 3.69
N ILE A 41 10.34 3.82 4.44
CA ILE A 41 9.30 4.18 5.41
C ILE A 41 9.60 3.47 6.73
N PRO A 42 9.78 4.21 7.84
CA PRO A 42 10.02 3.60 9.14
C PRO A 42 8.82 2.79 9.65
N PHE A 43 9.09 1.82 10.51
CA PHE A 43 8.07 1.02 11.17
C PHE A 43 7.06 1.91 11.90
N GLY A 44 5.78 1.64 11.72
CA GLY A 44 4.69 2.37 12.39
C GLY A 44 4.41 3.77 11.85
N ARG A 45 5.09 4.21 10.78
CA ARG A 45 4.92 5.54 10.21
C ARG A 45 4.09 5.50 8.92
N GLY A 46 3.20 6.48 8.77
CA GLY A 46 2.31 6.55 7.63
C GLY A 46 1.34 5.39 7.55
N VAL A 47 0.61 5.27 6.44
CA VAL A 47 -0.37 4.18 6.25
C VAL A 47 0.34 2.84 6.09
N CYS A 48 1.39 2.78 5.26
CA CYS A 48 2.15 1.56 5.04
C CYS A 48 2.82 1.05 6.32
N GLY A 49 3.50 1.92 7.05
CA GLY A 49 4.16 1.54 8.30
C GLY A 49 3.17 1.11 9.37
N THR A 50 2.00 1.73 9.41
CA THR A 50 0.93 1.38 10.36
C THR A 50 0.31 0.02 10.01
N SER A 51 0.07 -0.26 8.73
CA SER A 51 -0.41 -1.57 8.28
C SER A 51 0.56 -2.68 8.68
N TRP A 52 1.84 -2.45 8.50
CA TRP A 52 2.88 -3.39 8.91
C TRP A 52 2.85 -3.62 10.43
N GLN A 53 2.81 -2.55 11.21
CA GLN A 53 2.79 -2.63 12.68
C GLN A 53 1.57 -3.36 13.21
N ARG A 54 0.39 -3.07 12.67
CA ARG A 54 -0.88 -3.66 13.11
C ARG A 54 -1.16 -5.01 12.48
N LYS A 55 -0.42 -5.39 11.43
CA LYS A 55 -0.62 -6.64 10.68
C LYS A 55 -2.03 -6.75 10.11
N GLU A 56 -2.55 -5.63 9.63
CA GLU A 56 -3.91 -5.58 9.05
C GLU A 56 -3.98 -4.61 7.88
N SER A 57 -4.95 -4.85 7.00
CA SER A 57 -5.25 -3.94 5.91
C SER A 57 -5.85 -2.65 6.44
N ILE A 58 -5.48 -1.52 5.82
CA ILE A 58 -5.99 -0.20 6.20
C ILE A 58 -6.57 0.48 4.96
N VAL A 59 -7.83 0.90 5.06
CA VAL A 59 -8.51 1.69 4.04
C VAL A 59 -8.61 3.12 4.54
N VAL A 60 -8.05 4.05 3.78
CA VAL A 60 -8.02 5.48 4.15
C VAL A 60 -8.85 6.27 3.14
N PRO A 61 -10.07 6.69 3.50
CA PRO A 61 -10.93 7.49 2.60
C PRO A 61 -10.35 8.85 2.27
N ASP A 62 -9.61 9.45 3.21
CA ASP A 62 -8.99 10.77 3.05
C ASP A 62 -7.65 10.76 3.80
N VAL A 63 -6.55 10.79 3.05
CA VAL A 63 -5.21 10.70 3.62
C VAL A 63 -4.86 11.86 4.53
N GLU A 64 -5.45 13.03 4.31
CA GLU A 64 -5.19 14.20 5.15
C GLU A 64 -5.73 14.02 6.57
N LYS A 65 -6.71 13.13 6.75
CA LYS A 65 -7.30 12.80 8.06
C LYS A 65 -6.61 11.64 8.76
N PHE A 66 -5.66 10.99 8.11
CA PHE A 66 -4.94 9.86 8.71
C PHE A 66 -3.82 10.36 9.61
N PRO A 67 -3.82 10.04 10.91
CA PRO A 67 -2.78 10.49 11.83
C PRO A 67 -1.40 10.00 11.40
N GLY A 68 -0.44 10.92 11.28
CA GLY A 68 0.94 10.57 10.90
C GLY A 68 1.13 10.24 9.43
N HIS A 69 0.20 10.61 8.56
CA HIS A 69 0.33 10.38 7.13
C HIS A 69 1.62 10.98 6.57
N ILE A 70 2.36 10.19 5.79
CA ILE A 70 3.56 10.63 5.10
C ILE A 70 3.17 10.96 3.66
N ALA A 71 3.30 12.24 3.28
CA ALA A 71 2.96 12.70 1.95
C ALA A 71 4.11 12.42 0.98
N CYS A 72 4.18 11.21 0.46
CA CYS A 72 5.13 10.86 -0.61
C CYS A 72 4.68 11.37 -1.97
N SER A 73 3.39 11.68 -2.12
CA SER A 73 2.81 12.32 -3.28
C SER A 73 1.73 13.29 -2.83
N SER A 74 1.83 14.55 -3.26
CA SER A 74 0.86 15.59 -2.89
C SER A 74 -0.50 15.41 -3.57
N GLN A 75 -0.61 14.54 -4.58
CA GLN A 75 -1.83 14.31 -5.34
C GLN A 75 -2.62 13.10 -4.88
N SER A 76 -2.09 12.31 -3.98
CA SER A 76 -2.80 11.18 -3.39
C SER A 76 -3.87 11.70 -2.43
N ARG A 77 -5.11 11.21 -2.55
CA ARG A 77 -6.23 11.60 -1.70
C ARG A 77 -6.79 10.48 -0.88
N SER A 78 -6.82 9.26 -1.42
CA SER A 78 -7.23 8.07 -0.68
C SER A 78 -6.22 6.97 -0.91
N GLU A 79 -6.20 5.99 -0.01
CA GLU A 79 -5.20 4.95 -0.02
C GLU A 79 -5.74 3.66 0.56
N ILE A 80 -5.27 2.52 0.04
CA ILE A 80 -5.47 1.22 0.67
C ILE A 80 -4.12 0.53 0.76
N VAL A 81 -3.82 -0.06 1.91
CA VAL A 81 -2.61 -0.83 2.14
C VAL A 81 -3.00 -2.20 2.67
N VAL A 82 -2.44 -3.24 2.06
CA VAL A 82 -2.71 -4.63 2.41
C VAL A 82 -1.39 -5.32 2.74
N PRO A 83 -1.26 -5.91 3.95
CA PRO A 83 -0.02 -6.60 4.31
C PRO A 83 0.09 -7.95 3.61
N ILE A 84 1.33 -8.33 3.30
CA ILE A 84 1.67 -9.61 2.71
C ILE A 84 2.42 -10.42 3.75
N PHE A 85 1.92 -11.61 4.03
CA PHE A 85 2.44 -12.47 5.10
C PHE A 85 3.26 -13.64 4.57
N ARG A 86 4.25 -14.02 5.37
CA ARG A 86 4.87 -15.34 5.31
C ARG A 86 4.66 -15.96 6.70
N GLY A 87 3.73 -16.92 6.80
CA GLY A 87 3.27 -17.38 8.10
C GLY A 87 2.54 -16.25 8.82
N GLU A 88 3.01 -15.89 10.01
CA GLU A 88 2.43 -14.80 10.81
C GLU A 88 3.21 -13.49 10.68
N GLU A 89 4.28 -13.48 9.89
CA GLU A 89 5.16 -12.34 9.73
C GLU A 89 4.81 -11.55 8.47
N VAL A 90 4.73 -10.22 8.61
CA VAL A 90 4.58 -9.33 7.45
C VAL A 90 5.94 -9.19 6.77
N ILE A 91 6.01 -9.54 5.49
CA ILE A 91 7.25 -9.43 4.70
C ILE A 91 7.22 -8.28 3.70
N ALA A 92 6.03 -7.76 3.41
CA ALA A 92 5.83 -6.65 2.48
C ALA A 92 4.42 -6.08 2.67
N VAL A 93 4.16 -4.94 2.05
CA VAL A 93 2.81 -4.39 1.93
C VAL A 93 2.52 -4.03 0.48
N LEU A 94 1.27 -4.21 0.06
CA LEU A 94 0.76 -3.71 -1.21
C LEU A 94 0.08 -2.38 -0.94
N ASP A 95 0.55 -1.32 -1.60
CA ASP A 95 0.05 0.04 -1.43
C ASP A 95 -0.57 0.54 -2.72
N ILE A 96 -1.80 1.04 -2.64
CA ILE A 96 -2.50 1.61 -3.78
C ILE A 96 -3.04 2.98 -3.39
N ASP A 97 -2.72 3.99 -4.20
CA ASP A 97 -3.14 5.37 -3.99
C ASP A 97 -4.02 5.86 -5.13
N SER A 98 -5.03 6.65 -4.79
CA SER A 98 -5.91 7.28 -5.75
C SER A 98 -5.91 8.80 -5.56
N ARG A 99 -6.11 9.53 -6.66
CA ARG A 99 -6.31 10.99 -6.62
C ARG A 99 -7.73 11.37 -6.23
N GLU A 100 -8.60 10.40 -6.10
CA GLU A 100 -9.99 10.61 -5.69
C GLU A 100 -10.16 10.26 -4.22
N LEU A 101 -11.03 11.00 -3.52
CA LEU A 101 -11.40 10.68 -2.16
C LEU A 101 -12.25 9.41 -2.16
N ASN A 102 -12.14 8.62 -1.09
CA ASN A 102 -13.01 7.47 -0.84
C ASN A 102 -13.05 6.47 -2.00
N ALA A 103 -11.89 6.23 -2.64
CA ALA A 103 -11.80 5.38 -3.83
C ALA A 103 -11.89 3.87 -3.51
N PHE A 104 -11.68 3.47 -2.26
CA PHE A 104 -11.59 2.06 -1.86
C PHE A 104 -12.62 1.73 -0.79
N ASP A 105 -13.21 0.53 -0.88
CA ASP A 105 -14.19 0.03 0.09
C ASP A 105 -13.80 -1.37 0.61
N ASP A 106 -14.68 -1.99 1.40
CA ASP A 106 -14.42 -3.30 1.99
C ASP A 106 -14.33 -4.41 0.93
N ILE A 107 -15.04 -4.27 -0.19
CA ILE A 107 -14.97 -5.25 -1.29
C ILE A 107 -13.59 -5.19 -1.93
N ASP A 108 -13.06 -3.99 -2.14
CA ASP A 108 -11.71 -3.78 -2.65
C ASP A 108 -10.67 -4.39 -1.70
N ARG A 109 -10.82 -4.15 -0.41
CA ARG A 109 -9.94 -4.71 0.62
C ARG A 109 -9.92 -6.23 0.57
N GLU A 110 -11.08 -6.87 0.53
CA GLU A 110 -11.18 -8.32 0.46
C GLU A 110 -10.55 -8.89 -0.80
N SER A 111 -10.79 -8.26 -1.95
CA SER A 111 -10.23 -8.67 -3.23
C SER A 111 -8.71 -8.56 -3.24
N LEU A 112 -8.17 -7.46 -2.71
CA LEU A 112 -6.72 -7.23 -2.65
C LEU A 112 -6.05 -8.14 -1.64
N GLU A 113 -6.71 -8.48 -0.55
CA GLU A 113 -6.20 -9.47 0.41
C GLU A 113 -6.05 -10.84 -0.23
N LYS A 114 -6.97 -11.25 -1.10
CA LYS A 114 -6.86 -12.49 -1.86
C LYS A 114 -5.69 -12.46 -2.83
N ILE A 115 -5.47 -11.33 -3.49
CA ILE A 115 -4.33 -11.15 -4.40
C ILE A 115 -3.03 -11.20 -3.61
N ALA A 116 -2.97 -10.55 -2.45
CA ALA A 116 -1.79 -10.52 -1.59
C ALA A 116 -1.34 -11.92 -1.15
N LYS A 117 -2.27 -12.83 -0.92
CA LYS A 117 -1.95 -14.22 -0.55
C LYS A 117 -1.21 -14.98 -1.64
N LYS A 118 -1.28 -14.51 -2.89
CA LYS A 118 -0.61 -15.15 -4.04
C LYS A 118 0.77 -14.58 -4.32
N VAL A 119 1.14 -13.52 -3.63
CA VAL A 119 2.46 -12.89 -3.79
C VAL A 119 3.49 -13.67 -2.99
N ARG A 120 4.63 -13.94 -3.61
CA ARG A 120 5.73 -14.68 -2.99
C ARG A 120 7.06 -13.99 -3.26
#